data_c06d064a2ad2aa19c9257ca5baae19c5
#
_entry.id   c06d064a2ad2aa19c9257ca5baae19c5
#
_cell.length_a   1.000
_cell.length_b   1.000
_cell.length_c   1.000
_cell.angle_alpha   90.00
_cell.angle_beta   90.00
_cell.angle_gamma   90.00
#
_symmetry.space_group_name_H-M   'P 1'
#
loop_
_entity.id
_entity.type
_entity.pdbx_description
1 polymer ?
#
loop_
_entity_poly.entity_id
_entity_poly.type
_entity_poly.pdbx_seq_one_letter_code
_entity_poly.pdbx_strand_id
1 'polypeptide(L)'
;CGSGYHCWRIKGAGADLVIGIDPSPLFVVQYWALQHFLQNDSVFVVPAACEDLPQDMQAFDTVFSMGVLYHRRAPMDHLLELRQLLKPGGQLVLETLVVSGDENTVLVPEGRYGRMGNVWFIPSVAALTRWLEKMRFSDIKVVDVCVTSTEEQRSTDWMTFQSLQDFLDPADHNKTIEGYPAPMRAVITATR
;
A
#
# COMPACT_ATOMS: atom_id res chain seq x y z
N CYS A 1 3.70 6.06 -4.12
CA CYS A 1 4.19 5.27 -5.27
C CYS A 1 5.70 5.00 -5.21
N GLY A 2 6.36 5.49 -4.18
CA GLY A 2 7.81 5.39 -4.04
C GLY A 2 8.53 6.00 -5.25
N SER A 3 9.63 5.40 -5.65
CA SER A 3 10.41 5.82 -6.83
C SER A 3 9.77 5.51 -8.18
N GLY A 4 8.50 5.13 -8.21
CA GLY A 4 7.76 4.85 -9.44
C GLY A 4 7.85 3.41 -9.96
N TYR A 5 8.45 2.48 -9.20
CA TYR A 5 8.59 1.08 -9.65
C TYR A 5 7.27 0.48 -10.15
N HIS A 6 6.22 0.57 -9.36
CA HIS A 6 4.91 0.05 -9.76
C HIS A 6 4.31 0.82 -10.93
N CYS A 7 4.54 2.14 -11.03
CA CYS A 7 4.08 2.93 -12.16
C CYS A 7 4.67 2.42 -13.49
N TRP A 8 5.97 2.14 -13.51
CA TRP A 8 6.63 1.56 -14.67
C TRP A 8 6.11 0.15 -15.01
N ARG A 9 5.86 -0.68 -13.97
CA ARG A 9 5.31 -2.03 -14.16
C ARG A 9 3.89 -2.00 -14.72
N ILE A 10 3.05 -1.10 -14.23
CA ILE A 10 1.67 -0.89 -14.70
C ILE A 10 1.69 -0.42 -16.17
N LYS A 11 2.57 0.53 -16.50
CA LYS A 11 2.76 0.95 -17.91
C LYS A 11 3.22 -0.20 -18.79
N GLY A 12 4.18 -1.00 -18.34
CA GLY A 12 4.65 -2.19 -19.05
C GLY A 12 3.59 -3.27 -19.23
N ALA A 13 2.56 -3.30 -18.38
CA ALA A 13 1.40 -4.18 -18.50
C ALA A 13 0.32 -3.66 -19.46
N GLY A 14 0.53 -2.49 -20.09
CA GLY A 14 -0.34 -1.97 -21.15
C GLY A 14 -1.25 -0.81 -20.77
N ALA A 15 -1.07 -0.20 -19.59
CA ALA A 15 -1.83 1.01 -19.25
C ALA A 15 -1.46 2.17 -20.20
N ASP A 16 -2.46 2.93 -20.66
CA ASP A 16 -2.25 4.09 -21.55
C ASP A 16 -1.57 5.23 -20.80
N LEU A 17 -2.04 5.54 -19.62
CA LEU A 17 -1.55 6.60 -18.74
C LEU A 17 -1.41 6.11 -17.32
N VAL A 18 -0.31 6.42 -16.65
CA VAL A 18 -0.10 6.10 -15.23
C VAL A 18 0.30 7.37 -14.48
N ILE A 19 -0.42 7.65 -13.41
CA ILE A 19 -0.12 8.76 -12.50
C ILE A 19 0.15 8.17 -11.12
N GLY A 20 1.38 8.31 -10.65
CA GLY A 20 1.77 8.03 -9.28
C GLY A 20 1.75 9.29 -8.42
N ILE A 21 1.42 9.15 -7.16
CA ILE A 21 1.59 10.22 -6.17
C ILE A 21 2.48 9.74 -5.03
N ASP A 22 3.33 10.62 -4.54
CA ASP A 22 4.14 10.38 -3.36
C ASP A 22 4.51 11.72 -2.70
N PRO A 23 4.25 11.91 -1.40
CA PRO A 23 4.59 13.15 -0.72
C PRO A 23 6.10 13.30 -0.42
N SER A 24 6.90 12.24 -0.59
CA SER A 24 8.33 12.26 -0.30
C SER A 24 9.13 12.84 -1.47
N PRO A 25 9.80 13.99 -1.30
CA PRO A 25 10.64 14.55 -2.36
C PRO A 25 11.75 13.60 -2.82
N LEU A 26 12.29 12.78 -1.91
CA LEU A 26 13.34 11.81 -2.23
C LEU A 26 12.87 10.82 -3.30
N PHE A 27 11.69 10.24 -3.13
CA PHE A 27 11.14 9.28 -4.08
C PHE A 27 10.79 9.93 -5.42
N VAL A 28 10.26 11.13 -5.38
CA VAL A 28 9.94 11.90 -6.61
C VAL A 28 11.21 12.23 -7.41
N VAL A 29 12.31 12.62 -6.73
CA VAL A 29 13.59 12.86 -7.39
C VAL A 29 14.18 11.57 -7.99
N GLN A 30 14.06 10.43 -7.30
CA GLN A 30 14.47 9.13 -7.84
C GLN A 30 13.68 8.77 -9.10
N TYR A 31 12.37 9.00 -9.10
CA TYR A 31 11.55 8.84 -10.29
C TYR A 31 12.02 9.75 -11.43
N TRP A 32 12.26 11.04 -11.16
CA TRP A 32 12.72 11.97 -12.21
C TRP A 32 14.08 11.60 -12.80
N ALA A 33 14.98 11.05 -11.97
CA ALA A 33 16.26 10.54 -12.46
C ALA A 33 16.06 9.40 -13.47
N LEU A 34 15.17 8.45 -13.19
CA LEU A 34 14.82 7.37 -14.12
C LEU A 34 14.10 7.92 -15.35
N GLN A 35 13.16 8.83 -15.17
CA GLN A 35 12.39 9.45 -16.24
C GLN A 35 13.29 10.21 -17.23
N HIS A 36 14.36 10.83 -16.74
CA HIS A 36 15.34 11.50 -17.59
C HIS A 36 15.95 10.56 -18.65
N PHE A 37 16.21 9.31 -18.30
CA PHE A 37 16.75 8.31 -19.21
C PHE A 37 15.67 7.62 -20.04
N LEU A 38 14.50 7.37 -19.46
CA LEU A 38 13.41 6.65 -20.13
C LEU A 38 12.62 7.52 -21.10
N GLN A 39 12.54 8.82 -20.84
CA GLN A 39 11.81 9.82 -21.64
C GLN A 39 10.39 9.36 -22.02
N ASN A 40 9.69 8.73 -21.06
CA ASN A 40 8.34 8.22 -21.28
C ASN A 40 7.32 9.32 -21.00
N ASP A 41 6.38 9.52 -21.92
CA ASP A 41 5.36 10.58 -21.90
C ASP A 41 4.00 10.13 -21.33
N SER A 42 3.94 8.92 -20.78
CA SER A 42 2.70 8.30 -20.28
C SER A 42 2.79 7.85 -18.82
N VAL A 43 3.89 8.10 -18.14
CA VAL A 43 4.07 7.84 -16.71
C VAL A 43 4.48 9.13 -16.02
N PHE A 44 3.73 9.53 -15.02
CA PHE A 44 3.97 10.74 -14.24
C PHE A 44 3.98 10.42 -12.75
N VAL A 45 4.85 11.10 -11.99
CA VAL A 45 4.82 11.09 -10.54
C VAL A 45 4.71 12.52 -10.03
N VAL A 46 3.68 12.76 -9.23
CA VAL A 46 3.36 14.06 -8.66
C VAL A 46 3.71 14.08 -7.18
N PRO A 47 4.41 15.11 -6.67
CA PRO A 47 4.72 15.27 -5.25
C PRO A 47 3.46 15.70 -4.47
N ALA A 48 2.57 14.73 -4.19
CA ALA A 48 1.31 14.96 -3.51
C ALA A 48 0.95 13.78 -2.60
N ALA A 49 0.23 14.06 -1.53
CA ALA A 49 -0.45 13.06 -0.74
C ALA A 49 -1.86 12.79 -1.31
N CYS A 50 -2.53 11.72 -0.87
CA CYS A 50 -3.85 11.38 -1.39
C CYS A 50 -4.90 12.46 -1.04
N GLU A 51 -4.80 13.03 0.15
CA GLU A 51 -5.65 14.12 0.64
C GLU A 51 -5.50 15.45 -0.12
N ASP A 52 -4.42 15.61 -0.90
CA ASP A 52 -4.19 16.82 -1.71
C ASP A 52 -4.93 16.76 -3.05
N LEU A 53 -5.46 15.57 -3.41
CA LEU A 53 -6.15 15.38 -4.68
C LEU A 53 -7.58 15.93 -4.63
N PRO A 54 -8.10 16.42 -5.77
CA PRO A 54 -9.48 16.87 -5.84
C PRO A 54 -10.47 15.77 -5.44
N GLN A 55 -11.46 16.12 -4.63
CA GLN A 55 -12.55 15.21 -4.29
C GLN A 55 -13.40 14.90 -5.53
N ASP A 56 -14.00 13.70 -5.53
CA ASP A 56 -14.88 13.22 -6.61
C ASP A 56 -14.28 13.34 -8.04
N MET A 57 -12.97 13.09 -8.14
CA MET A 57 -12.24 13.21 -9.39
C MET A 57 -12.75 12.24 -10.46
N GLN A 58 -13.10 11.03 -10.09
CA GLN A 58 -13.73 9.98 -10.94
C GLN A 58 -13.03 9.80 -12.30
N ALA A 59 -11.70 9.85 -12.31
CA ALA A 59 -10.91 9.92 -13.53
C ALA A 59 -10.20 8.60 -13.89
N PHE A 60 -10.06 7.69 -12.92
CA PHE A 60 -9.24 6.50 -13.09
C PHE A 60 -10.05 5.23 -13.26
N ASP A 61 -9.63 4.38 -14.19
CA ASP A 61 -10.19 3.04 -14.39
C ASP A 61 -9.72 2.08 -13.30
N THR A 62 -8.48 2.26 -12.82
CA THR A 62 -7.89 1.48 -11.74
C THR A 62 -7.10 2.39 -10.80
N VAL A 63 -7.25 2.15 -9.50
CA VAL A 63 -6.45 2.81 -8.46
C VAL A 63 -5.70 1.75 -7.66
N PHE A 64 -4.38 1.94 -7.53
CA PHE A 64 -3.51 1.11 -6.71
C PHE A 64 -3.16 1.82 -5.40
N SER A 65 -3.39 1.16 -4.27
CA SER A 65 -2.91 1.60 -2.96
C SER A 65 -2.14 0.43 -2.31
N MET A 66 -0.83 0.47 -2.43
CA MET A 66 0.04 -0.63 -2.00
C MET A 66 0.98 -0.14 -0.91
N GLY A 67 0.91 -0.76 0.28
CA GLY A 67 1.75 -0.41 1.42
C GLY A 67 1.40 0.95 2.06
N VAL A 68 0.16 1.43 1.96
CA VAL A 68 -0.21 2.79 2.41
C VAL A 68 -1.21 2.78 3.56
N LEU A 69 -2.21 1.91 3.53
CA LEU A 69 -3.38 1.97 4.43
C LEU A 69 -2.98 1.95 5.92
N TYR A 70 -2.05 1.08 6.31
CA TYR A 70 -1.59 0.96 7.69
C TYR A 70 -0.82 2.19 8.20
N HIS A 71 -0.38 3.06 7.30
CA HIS A 71 0.24 4.35 7.63
C HIS A 71 -0.79 5.48 7.78
N ARG A 72 -2.06 5.24 7.50
CA ARG A 72 -3.11 6.25 7.58
C ARG A 72 -3.74 6.29 8.97
N ARG A 73 -3.79 7.48 9.59
CA ARG A 73 -4.48 7.70 10.88
C ARG A 73 -5.99 7.60 10.76
N ALA A 74 -6.52 7.92 9.58
CA ALA A 74 -7.94 7.81 9.24
C ALA A 74 -8.09 6.81 8.07
N PRO A 75 -8.04 5.49 8.33
CA PRO A 75 -8.04 4.48 7.28
C PRO A 75 -9.36 4.46 6.48
N MET A 76 -10.49 4.79 7.10
CA MET A 76 -11.78 4.89 6.42
C MET A 76 -11.82 6.05 5.44
N ASP A 77 -11.30 7.22 5.83
CA ASP A 77 -11.22 8.38 4.95
C ASP A 77 -10.33 8.08 3.75
N HIS A 78 -9.20 7.39 3.98
CA HIS A 78 -8.33 6.96 2.89
C HIS A 78 -9.05 6.04 1.89
N LEU A 79 -9.82 5.06 2.36
CA LEU A 79 -10.60 4.20 1.47
C LEU A 79 -11.66 4.99 0.69
N LEU A 80 -12.27 6.01 1.31
CA LEU A 80 -13.20 6.90 0.63
C LEU A 80 -12.49 7.76 -0.42
N GLU A 81 -11.32 8.33 -0.09
CA GLU A 81 -10.46 9.07 -1.04
C GLU A 81 -10.16 8.20 -2.29
N LEU A 82 -9.70 6.97 -2.09
CA LEU A 82 -9.40 6.04 -3.19
C LEU A 82 -10.64 5.78 -4.06
N ARG A 83 -11.82 5.61 -3.42
CA ARG A 83 -13.08 5.41 -4.13
C ARG A 83 -13.47 6.60 -4.98
N GLN A 84 -13.24 7.83 -4.49
CA GLN A 84 -13.56 9.06 -5.19
C GLN A 84 -12.68 9.30 -6.43
N LEU A 85 -11.50 8.72 -6.49
CA LEU A 85 -10.62 8.76 -7.66
C LEU A 85 -11.12 7.85 -8.79
N LEU A 86 -11.79 6.75 -8.48
CA LEU A 86 -12.27 5.77 -9.45
C LEU A 86 -13.47 6.26 -10.23
N LYS A 87 -13.54 5.95 -11.51
CA LYS A 87 -14.76 6.01 -12.32
C LYS A 87 -15.82 5.05 -11.76
N PRO A 88 -17.11 5.26 -12.03
CA PRO A 88 -18.13 4.23 -11.81
C PRO A 88 -17.73 2.91 -12.48
N GLY A 89 -17.73 1.81 -11.73
CA GLY A 89 -17.27 0.50 -12.19
C GLY A 89 -15.74 0.33 -12.25
N GLY A 90 -14.98 1.33 -11.83
CA GLY A 90 -13.51 1.27 -11.74
C GLY A 90 -13.03 0.36 -10.59
N GLN A 91 -11.82 -0.15 -10.69
CA GLN A 91 -11.25 -1.15 -9.81
C GLN A 91 -10.24 -0.55 -8.83
N LEU A 92 -10.39 -0.88 -7.55
CA LEU A 92 -9.35 -0.71 -6.53
C LEU A 92 -8.49 -1.98 -6.48
N VAL A 93 -7.18 -1.79 -6.41
CA VAL A 93 -6.19 -2.81 -6.03
C VAL A 93 -5.52 -2.34 -4.75
N LEU A 94 -5.84 -3.01 -3.65
CA LEU A 94 -5.37 -2.64 -2.30
C LEU A 94 -4.43 -3.71 -1.76
N GLU A 95 -3.22 -3.33 -1.40
CA GLU A 95 -2.30 -4.16 -0.64
C GLU A 95 -2.01 -3.48 0.70
N THR A 96 -2.10 -4.24 1.79
CA THR A 96 -1.85 -3.72 3.13
C THR A 96 -1.41 -4.82 4.10
N LEU A 97 -0.83 -4.41 5.22
CA LEU A 97 -0.61 -5.31 6.35
C LEU A 97 -1.95 -5.77 6.92
N VAL A 98 -1.99 -7.05 7.30
CA VAL A 98 -3.14 -7.67 7.96
C VAL A 98 -2.69 -8.56 9.13
N VAL A 99 -3.62 -8.89 10.02
CA VAL A 99 -3.44 -9.86 11.10
C VAL A 99 -4.48 -10.97 11.01
N SER A 100 -4.21 -12.11 11.62
CA SER A 100 -5.21 -13.17 11.79
C SER A 100 -6.31 -12.70 12.74
N GLY A 101 -7.56 -13.03 12.42
CA GLY A 101 -8.71 -12.69 13.25
C GLY A 101 -10.01 -12.62 12.47
N ASP A 102 -11.08 -12.30 13.18
CA ASP A 102 -12.43 -12.13 12.67
C ASP A 102 -12.70 -10.69 12.21
N GLU A 103 -13.94 -10.41 11.85
CA GLU A 103 -14.38 -9.10 11.36
C GLU A 103 -14.34 -7.97 12.40
N ASN A 104 -14.04 -8.25 13.66
CA ASN A 104 -13.90 -7.27 14.73
C ASN A 104 -12.43 -7.09 15.15
N THR A 105 -11.52 -7.84 14.54
CA THR A 105 -10.11 -7.86 14.89
C THR A 105 -9.33 -6.76 14.16
N VAL A 106 -8.77 -5.84 14.92
CA VAL A 106 -7.86 -4.80 14.44
C VAL A 106 -6.73 -4.65 15.45
N LEU A 107 -5.49 -4.86 15.04
CA LEU A 107 -4.33 -4.59 15.85
C LEU A 107 -3.98 -3.10 15.79
N VAL A 108 -3.88 -2.48 16.95
CA VAL A 108 -3.39 -1.12 17.15
C VAL A 108 -2.10 -1.22 17.95
N PRO A 109 -0.92 -1.06 17.31
CA PRO A 109 0.34 -1.12 18.03
C PRO A 109 0.45 0.01 19.07
N GLU A 110 0.91 -0.30 20.29
CA GLU A 110 1.12 0.71 21.33
C GLU A 110 2.20 1.73 20.95
N GLY A 111 3.21 1.28 20.19
CA GLY A 111 4.32 2.12 19.76
C GLY A 111 4.73 1.80 18.33
N ARG A 112 5.78 1.00 18.18
CA ARG A 112 6.30 0.58 16.88
C ARG A 112 5.75 -0.79 16.50
N TYR A 113 5.67 -1.03 15.21
CA TYR A 113 5.43 -2.34 14.62
C TYR A 113 6.53 -2.63 13.60
N GLY A 114 7.35 -3.64 13.84
CA GLY A 114 8.50 -3.93 13.02
C GLY A 114 9.40 -2.70 12.84
N ARG A 115 9.72 -2.01 13.95
CA ARG A 115 10.48 -0.74 14.04
C ARG A 115 9.82 0.47 13.36
N MET A 116 8.72 0.31 12.66
CA MET A 116 7.98 1.42 12.05
C MET A 116 7.13 2.15 13.11
N GLY A 117 7.38 3.44 13.29
CA GLY A 117 6.64 4.28 14.26
C GLY A 117 5.36 4.90 13.69
N ASN A 118 5.03 4.63 12.44
CA ASN A 118 3.90 5.21 11.73
C ASN A 118 2.89 4.15 11.26
N VAL A 119 2.79 3.03 11.96
CA VAL A 119 1.76 2.01 11.76
C VAL A 119 0.64 2.26 12.78
N TRP A 120 -0.57 2.49 12.28
CA TRP A 120 -1.70 2.89 13.12
C TRP A 120 -2.72 1.78 13.31
N PHE A 121 -3.12 1.11 12.23
CA PHE A 121 -4.15 0.09 12.25
C PHE A 121 -3.75 -1.06 11.33
N ILE A 122 -3.80 -2.28 11.84
CA ILE A 122 -3.60 -3.50 11.05
C ILE A 122 -4.85 -4.36 11.23
N PRO A 123 -5.81 -4.32 10.28
CA PRO A 123 -7.05 -5.09 10.37
C PRO A 123 -6.80 -6.57 10.04
N SER A 124 -7.72 -7.44 10.47
CA SER A 124 -7.84 -8.74 9.84
C SER A 124 -8.37 -8.62 8.41
N VAL A 125 -8.23 -9.66 7.60
CA VAL A 125 -8.80 -9.68 6.23
C VAL A 125 -10.32 -9.51 6.29
N ALA A 126 -10.99 -10.13 7.27
CA ALA A 126 -12.44 -10.00 7.45
C ALA A 126 -12.86 -8.58 7.85
N ALA A 127 -12.12 -7.94 8.76
CA ALA A 127 -12.35 -6.53 9.14
C ALA A 127 -12.12 -5.59 7.95
N LEU A 128 -11.04 -5.81 7.17
CA LEU A 128 -10.74 -5.00 5.99
C LEU A 128 -11.83 -5.13 4.92
N THR A 129 -12.34 -6.33 4.68
CA THR A 129 -13.48 -6.57 3.79
C THR A 129 -14.71 -5.77 4.23
N ARG A 130 -15.03 -5.82 5.52
CA ARG A 130 -16.14 -5.04 6.10
C ARG A 130 -15.92 -3.52 5.97
N TRP A 131 -14.67 -3.05 6.08
CA TRP A 131 -14.36 -1.64 5.85
C TRP A 131 -14.64 -1.22 4.41
N LEU A 132 -14.24 -2.05 3.44
CA LEU A 132 -14.50 -1.81 2.02
C LEU A 132 -16.01 -1.79 1.71
N GLU A 133 -16.79 -2.74 2.28
CA GLU A 133 -18.24 -2.76 2.16
C GLU A 133 -18.89 -1.48 2.70
N LYS A 134 -18.46 -1.03 3.89
CA LYS A 134 -18.92 0.24 4.49
C LYS A 134 -18.61 1.45 3.61
N MET A 135 -17.48 1.44 2.91
CA MET A 135 -17.10 2.46 1.94
C MET A 135 -17.77 2.26 0.58
N ARG A 136 -18.77 1.34 0.50
CA ARG A 136 -19.58 1.06 -0.70
C ARG A 136 -18.77 0.55 -1.89
N PHE A 137 -17.75 -0.22 -1.65
CA PHE A 137 -17.15 -1.07 -2.67
C PHE A 137 -17.95 -2.34 -2.83
N SER A 138 -17.97 -2.88 -4.03
CA SER A 138 -18.60 -4.16 -4.42
C SER A 138 -17.55 -5.11 -5.00
N ASP A 139 -17.96 -6.34 -5.32
CA ASP A 139 -17.09 -7.38 -5.94
C ASP A 139 -15.74 -7.53 -5.23
N ILE A 140 -15.75 -7.48 -3.89
CA ILE A 140 -14.55 -7.55 -3.07
C ILE A 140 -14.00 -8.97 -3.15
N LYS A 141 -12.74 -9.09 -3.59
CA LYS A 141 -12.04 -10.37 -3.72
C LYS A 141 -10.69 -10.32 -3.03
N VAL A 142 -10.46 -11.24 -2.13
CA VAL A 142 -9.14 -11.50 -1.57
C VAL A 142 -8.34 -12.28 -2.62
N VAL A 143 -7.33 -11.64 -3.18
CA VAL A 143 -6.51 -12.21 -4.26
C VAL A 143 -5.38 -13.04 -3.69
N ASP A 144 -4.75 -12.53 -2.62
CA ASP A 144 -3.64 -13.20 -1.95
C ASP A 144 -3.56 -12.80 -0.48
N VAL A 145 -3.06 -13.71 0.34
CA VAL A 145 -2.69 -13.47 1.73
C VAL A 145 -1.39 -14.22 2.01
N CYS A 146 -0.31 -13.50 2.26
CA CYS A 146 0.98 -14.11 2.51
C CYS A 146 1.70 -13.49 3.71
N VAL A 147 2.52 -14.29 4.37
CA VAL A 147 3.51 -13.80 5.34
C VAL A 147 4.67 -13.20 4.55
N THR A 148 5.07 -11.99 4.88
CA THR A 148 6.20 -11.35 4.22
C THR A 148 7.47 -12.16 4.45
N SER A 149 8.15 -12.56 3.39
CA SER A 149 9.36 -13.36 3.47
C SER A 149 10.62 -12.49 3.48
N THR A 150 11.71 -13.04 4.05
CA THR A 150 13.02 -12.38 4.04
C THR A 150 13.63 -12.31 2.65
N GLU A 151 13.13 -13.11 1.69
CA GLU A 151 13.56 -13.04 0.28
C GLU A 151 12.94 -11.84 -0.43
N GLU A 152 11.71 -11.45 -0.07
CA GLU A 152 11.03 -10.27 -0.62
C GLU A 152 11.65 -8.97 -0.13
N GLN A 153 12.06 -8.93 1.14
CA GLN A 153 12.69 -7.76 1.78
C GLN A 153 14.10 -8.11 2.25
N ARG A 154 14.92 -8.62 1.34
CA ARG A 154 16.32 -8.98 1.62
C ARG A 154 17.22 -7.74 1.69
N SER A 155 18.28 -7.83 2.47
CA SER A 155 19.39 -6.88 2.36
C SER A 155 20.16 -7.09 1.05
N THR A 156 20.70 -6.02 0.49
CA THR A 156 21.58 -6.04 -0.68
C THR A 156 22.74 -5.09 -0.42
N ASP A 157 23.81 -5.19 -1.19
CA ASP A 157 24.97 -4.30 -1.09
C ASP A 157 24.61 -2.81 -1.30
N TRP A 158 23.50 -2.54 -1.97
CA TRP A 158 22.96 -1.20 -2.20
C TRP A 158 21.97 -0.75 -1.14
N MET A 159 21.45 -1.67 -0.32
CA MET A 159 20.50 -1.36 0.73
C MET A 159 21.28 -1.11 2.03
N THR A 160 21.42 0.15 2.38
CA THR A 160 22.03 0.57 3.66
C THR A 160 21.04 0.60 4.82
N PHE A 161 19.78 0.29 4.57
CA PHE A 161 18.69 0.23 5.55
C PHE A 161 18.49 -1.20 6.05
N GLN A 162 17.78 -1.30 7.17
CA GLN A 162 17.40 -2.57 7.76
C GLN A 162 16.46 -3.36 6.85
N SER A 163 16.68 -4.67 6.76
CA SER A 163 15.84 -5.62 6.05
C SER A 163 14.76 -6.18 6.97
N LEU A 164 13.83 -7.00 6.43
CA LEU A 164 12.79 -7.66 7.23
C LEU A 164 13.39 -8.43 8.43
N GLN A 165 14.52 -9.08 8.24
CA GLN A 165 15.19 -9.85 9.30
C GLN A 165 15.50 -8.99 10.55
N ASP A 166 15.82 -7.72 10.36
CA ASP A 166 16.10 -6.78 11.46
C ASP A 166 14.84 -6.36 12.22
N PHE A 167 13.66 -6.61 11.66
CA PHE A 167 12.37 -6.25 12.24
C PHE A 167 11.69 -7.40 12.98
N LEU A 168 12.20 -8.62 12.78
CA LEU A 168 11.70 -9.83 13.44
C LEU A 168 12.44 -10.10 14.75
N ASP A 169 11.77 -10.76 15.68
CA ASP A 169 12.37 -11.26 16.91
C ASP A 169 13.40 -12.35 16.54
N PRO A 170 14.67 -12.19 16.93
CA PRO A 170 15.71 -13.18 16.61
C PRO A 170 15.48 -14.56 17.24
N ALA A 171 14.65 -14.65 18.29
CA ALA A 171 14.29 -15.92 18.94
C ALA A 171 13.02 -16.56 18.36
N ASP A 172 12.14 -15.74 17.74
CA ASP A 172 10.87 -16.21 17.18
C ASP A 172 10.48 -15.35 15.94
N HIS A 173 10.89 -15.78 14.77
CA HIS A 173 10.62 -15.09 13.50
C HIS A 173 9.12 -14.99 13.16
N ASN A 174 8.21 -15.61 13.93
CA ASN A 174 6.78 -15.39 13.80
C ASN A 174 6.31 -14.11 14.51
N LYS A 175 7.23 -13.36 15.10
CA LYS A 175 6.96 -12.10 15.79
C LYS A 175 7.87 -10.98 15.33
N THR A 176 7.36 -9.76 15.46
CA THR A 176 8.20 -8.57 15.37
C THR A 176 9.05 -8.43 16.63
N ILE A 177 10.10 -7.62 16.57
CA ILE A 177 10.96 -7.32 17.72
C ILE A 177 10.19 -6.73 18.91
N GLU A 178 9.02 -6.13 18.66
CA GLU A 178 8.11 -5.61 19.70
C GLU A 178 7.16 -6.68 20.24
N GLY A 179 7.18 -7.91 19.69
CA GLY A 179 6.37 -9.04 20.16
C GLY A 179 4.99 -9.18 19.47
N TYR A 180 4.68 -8.36 18.47
CA TYR A 180 3.48 -8.51 17.63
C TYR A 180 3.65 -9.64 16.61
N PRO A 181 2.56 -10.18 16.01
CA PRO A 181 2.67 -11.12 14.92
C PRO A 181 3.55 -10.59 13.78
N ALA A 182 4.34 -11.47 13.15
CA ALA A 182 5.16 -11.12 12.00
C ALA A 182 4.32 -10.52 10.86
N PRO A 183 4.89 -9.65 10.02
CA PRO A 183 4.15 -8.98 8.95
C PRO A 183 3.52 -9.97 7.97
N MET A 184 2.21 -9.91 7.87
CA MET A 184 1.40 -10.60 6.88
C MET A 184 0.72 -9.56 6.01
N ARG A 185 0.61 -9.82 4.71
CA ARG A 185 0.01 -8.90 3.73
C ARG A 185 -1.17 -9.54 3.04
N ALA A 186 -2.14 -8.74 2.72
CA ALA A 186 -3.25 -9.14 1.86
C ALA A 186 -3.31 -8.24 0.63
N VAL A 187 -3.61 -8.83 -0.51
CA VAL A 187 -3.97 -8.14 -1.75
C VAL A 187 -5.46 -8.35 -1.98
N ILE A 188 -6.20 -7.26 -2.09
CA ILE A 188 -7.64 -7.26 -2.29
C ILE A 188 -7.96 -6.41 -3.52
N THR A 189 -8.88 -6.91 -4.35
CA THR A 189 -9.50 -6.11 -5.41
C THR A 189 -10.95 -5.82 -5.04
N ALA A 190 -11.43 -4.64 -5.43
CA ALA A 190 -12.82 -4.24 -5.20
C ALA A 190 -13.28 -3.29 -6.31
N THR A 191 -14.59 -3.23 -6.57
CA THR A 191 -15.19 -2.36 -7.60
C THR A 191 -15.91 -1.19 -6.94
N ARG A 192 -15.79 0.01 -7.53
CA ARG A 192 -16.53 1.18 -7.09
C ARG A 192 -18.02 1.06 -7.40
#